data_2fea13cf8247f3faa5fd82a600bb29e8
#
_entry.id   2fea13cf8247f3faa5fd82a600bb29e8
#
_cell.length_a   1.000
_cell.length_b   1.000
_cell.length_c   1.000
_cell.angle_alpha   90.00
_cell.angle_beta   90.00
_cell.angle_gamma   90.00
#
_symmetry.space_group_name_H-M   'P 1'
#
loop_
_entity.id
_entity.type
_entity.pdbx_description
1 polymer ?
#
loop_
_entity_poly.entity_id
_entity_poly.type
_entity_poly.pdbx_seq_one_letter_code
_entity_poly.pdbx_strand_id
1 'polypeptide(L)'
;MLAFLKTFMYNTACRHDIGLSPSGKALDSDSSISGVRIPQAQLETSRSHTGGFFVRVAAAFMETAHLHIYYYERAGEAASIGVVMIELGKTQCLNIVKVTDFGVYLGTEEDKVLLPKKQVPDDVEVGDALTVFVYRDSSDRLIATTNKPKIQLGELKRLKVSQITGIGAFLDWGLEKDLLMPYKEQTTHVSEGSEYLVALYIDKSGRLAATMRINKYLEKSETLVKDSAVTGTIIGITPDYRAYVAVEDKYDAFIPMSEVFEPLSVGEVIHGRVSRVREDGKLVISLKQKAYIQMDEDSVQIYDAIVKKGGSLGFTDKADPEIIKKHFNMSKNAFKRAVGRLLKEGKIEITQDSIVLKK
;
A
#
# COMPACT_ATOMS: atom_id res chain seq x y z
N MET A 1 10.89 -36.55 4.25
CA MET A 1 11.74 -35.36 4.56
C MET A 1 12.52 -34.86 3.33
N LEU A 2 13.18 -35.69 2.56
CA LEU A 2 13.90 -35.27 1.32
C LEU A 2 12.96 -34.75 0.20
N ALA A 3 11.76 -35.32 0.05
CA ALA A 3 10.77 -34.87 -0.94
C ALA A 3 10.22 -33.48 -0.59
N PHE A 4 10.05 -33.17 0.69
CA PHE A 4 9.57 -31.88 1.19
C PHE A 4 10.57 -30.74 0.90
N LEU A 5 11.85 -31.00 1.03
CA LEU A 5 12.93 -30.07 0.71
C LEU A 5 13.02 -29.79 -0.80
N LYS A 6 12.80 -30.78 -1.66
CA LYS A 6 12.79 -30.58 -3.12
C LYS A 6 11.63 -29.72 -3.59
N THR A 7 10.41 -29.92 -3.06
CA THR A 7 9.22 -29.13 -3.40
C THR A 7 9.32 -27.68 -2.88
N PHE A 8 9.91 -27.48 -1.68
CA PHE A 8 10.18 -26.15 -1.15
C PHE A 8 11.22 -25.40 -1.97
N MET A 9 12.28 -26.04 -2.40
CA MET A 9 13.30 -25.42 -3.25
C MET A 9 12.77 -25.10 -4.65
N TYR A 10 11.88 -25.92 -5.21
CA TYR A 10 11.27 -25.68 -6.52
C TYR A 10 10.31 -24.47 -6.51
N ASN A 11 9.49 -24.34 -5.49
CA ASN A 11 8.62 -23.18 -5.31
C ASN A 11 9.38 -21.87 -5.01
N THR A 12 10.58 -21.95 -4.43
CA THR A 12 11.43 -20.79 -4.17
C THR A 12 12.15 -20.33 -5.44
N ALA A 13 12.49 -21.24 -6.34
CA ALA A 13 13.13 -20.92 -7.63
C ALA A 13 12.19 -20.14 -8.59
N CYS A 14 10.90 -20.43 -8.55
CA CYS A 14 9.90 -19.67 -9.33
C CYS A 14 9.55 -18.29 -8.72
N ARG A 15 9.99 -17.99 -7.48
CA ARG A 15 9.68 -16.72 -6.79
C ARG A 15 10.75 -15.64 -6.90
N HIS A 16 11.97 -15.98 -7.32
CA HIS A 16 13.05 -15.00 -7.47
C HIS A 16 13.84 -15.26 -8.75
N ASP A 17 13.89 -14.27 -9.64
CA ASP A 17 14.93 -14.12 -10.66
C ASP A 17 16.28 -13.88 -9.94
N ILE A 18 16.85 -14.92 -9.37
CA ILE A 18 18.23 -14.88 -8.86
C ILE A 18 19.10 -15.43 -9.97
N GLY A 19 19.84 -14.51 -10.65
CA GLY A 19 20.87 -14.85 -11.59
C GLY A 19 21.90 -15.78 -10.94
N LEU A 20 21.89 -17.05 -11.31
CA LEU A 20 22.91 -18.00 -10.93
C LEU A 20 24.12 -17.84 -11.85
N SER A 21 25.23 -17.42 -11.26
CA SER A 21 26.56 -17.51 -11.88
C SER A 21 26.95 -19.00 -12.09
N PRO A 22 27.57 -19.36 -13.23
CA PRO A 22 27.88 -20.74 -13.54
C PRO A 22 29.22 -21.19 -12.90
N SER A 23 29.24 -21.35 -11.58
CA SER A 23 30.32 -22.08 -10.92
C SER A 23 29.82 -22.65 -9.59
N GLY A 24 29.34 -23.89 -9.64
CA GLY A 24 28.95 -24.64 -8.46
C GLY A 24 30.09 -24.88 -7.50
N LYS A 25 30.04 -24.33 -6.30
CA LYS A 25 30.71 -24.87 -5.12
C LYS A 25 29.78 -24.73 -3.93
N ALA A 26 29.45 -25.85 -3.30
CA ALA A 26 28.74 -25.98 -2.07
C ALA A 26 29.55 -25.35 -0.91
N LEU A 27 28.90 -24.60 -0.04
CA LEU A 27 29.44 -24.19 1.25
C LEU A 27 28.81 -25.07 2.34
N ASP A 28 29.68 -25.62 3.17
CA ASP A 28 29.36 -26.49 4.29
C ASP A 28 28.56 -25.80 5.37
N SER A 29 27.64 -26.57 5.94
CA SER A 29 26.80 -26.23 7.06
C SER A 29 27.48 -26.53 8.38
N ASP A 30 27.62 -25.54 9.24
CA ASP A 30 27.63 -25.70 10.70
C ASP A 30 27.15 -24.45 11.38
N SER A 31 25.98 -24.48 11.97
CA SER A 31 25.63 -23.77 13.20
C SER A 31 24.26 -24.24 13.73
N SER A 32 24.34 -24.83 14.89
CA SER A 32 23.25 -25.27 15.77
C SER A 32 22.38 -24.10 16.24
N ILE A 33 21.05 -24.25 16.14
CA ILE A 33 20.10 -23.45 16.91
C ILE A 33 19.33 -24.38 17.85
N SER A 34 19.68 -24.30 19.12
CA SER A 34 18.96 -24.91 20.25
C SER A 34 17.93 -23.93 20.81
N GLY A 35 16.76 -24.45 21.15
CA GLY A 35 15.94 -23.92 22.21
C GLY A 35 14.67 -23.16 21.87
N VAL A 36 13.58 -23.87 21.63
CA VAL A 36 12.24 -23.36 21.91
C VAL A 36 11.58 -24.29 22.95
N ARG A 37 11.42 -23.79 24.19
CA ARG A 37 10.62 -24.43 25.22
C ARG A 37 9.17 -24.02 25.06
N ILE A 38 8.28 -25.01 24.95
CA ILE A 38 6.83 -24.84 25.01
C ILE A 38 6.41 -24.94 26.49
N PRO A 39 5.67 -23.98 27.06
CA PRO A 39 5.11 -24.10 28.39
C PRO A 39 3.91 -25.04 28.36
N GLN A 40 3.95 -26.08 29.22
CA GLN A 40 2.78 -26.89 29.54
C GLN A 40 1.81 -26.07 30.42
N ALA A 41 0.60 -25.80 29.92
CA ALA A 41 -0.47 -25.27 30.72
C ALA A 41 -1.14 -26.41 31.52
N GLN A 42 -1.19 -26.27 32.84
CA GLN A 42 -1.88 -27.17 33.76
C GLN A 42 -3.40 -27.05 33.56
N LEU A 43 -4.06 -28.20 33.45
CA LEU A 43 -5.50 -28.34 33.52
C LEU A 43 -5.91 -28.43 35.00
N GLU A 44 -6.45 -27.34 35.54
CA GLU A 44 -7.22 -27.39 36.77
C GLU A 44 -8.72 -27.40 36.50
N THR A 45 -9.39 -28.44 36.92
CA THR A 45 -10.85 -28.58 36.89
C THR A 45 -11.46 -27.87 38.08
N SER A 46 -12.24 -26.81 37.88
CA SER A 46 -13.18 -26.33 38.89
C SER A 46 -14.62 -26.37 38.33
N ARG A 47 -15.47 -27.16 39.01
CA ARG A 47 -16.92 -27.17 38.77
C ARG A 47 -17.55 -25.93 39.40
N SER A 48 -18.31 -25.16 38.64
CA SER A 48 -19.37 -24.31 39.17
C SER A 48 -20.54 -24.16 38.18
N HIS A 49 -21.74 -24.21 38.76
CA HIS A 49 -23.04 -24.21 38.12
C HIS A 49 -23.36 -22.85 37.49
N THR A 50 -23.41 -22.78 36.18
CA THR A 50 -24.29 -21.91 35.37
C THR A 50 -24.28 -22.43 33.93
N GLY A 51 -25.09 -23.44 33.70
CA GLY A 51 -25.28 -24.03 32.37
C GLY A 51 -26.19 -23.17 31.52
N GLY A 52 -25.75 -22.77 30.36
CA GLY A 52 -26.62 -22.25 29.30
C GLY A 52 -25.92 -21.30 28.30
N PHE A 53 -25.11 -20.42 28.75
CA PHE A 53 -24.52 -19.40 27.88
C PHE A 53 -23.14 -19.77 27.30
N PHE A 54 -22.35 -20.52 28.04
CA PHE A 54 -21.01 -20.93 27.60
C PHE A 54 -21.01 -22.05 26.55
N VAL A 55 -22.04 -22.86 26.48
CA VAL A 55 -22.12 -23.95 25.47
C VAL A 55 -22.37 -23.40 24.08
N ARG A 56 -23.10 -22.28 23.94
CA ARG A 56 -23.33 -21.65 22.61
C ARG A 56 -22.12 -20.89 22.08
N VAL A 57 -21.32 -20.26 22.93
CA VAL A 57 -20.09 -19.57 22.51
C VAL A 57 -18.98 -20.58 22.20
N ALA A 58 -18.88 -21.68 22.95
CA ALA A 58 -17.94 -22.76 22.68
C ALA A 58 -18.28 -23.52 21.38
N ALA A 59 -19.58 -23.73 21.07
CA ALA A 59 -20.00 -24.34 19.81
C ALA A 59 -19.69 -23.46 18.59
N ALA A 60 -19.93 -22.14 18.69
CA ALA A 60 -19.59 -21.20 17.61
C ALA A 60 -18.05 -21.07 17.41
N PHE A 61 -17.27 -21.17 18.49
CA PHE A 61 -15.80 -21.21 18.40
C PHE A 61 -15.28 -22.54 17.86
N MET A 62 -15.95 -23.66 18.20
CA MET A 62 -15.60 -24.98 17.64
C MET A 62 -15.99 -25.09 16.16
N GLU A 63 -17.10 -24.51 15.71
CA GLU A 63 -17.45 -24.49 14.28
C GLU A 63 -16.45 -23.64 13.46
N THR A 64 -16.05 -22.48 13.95
CA THR A 64 -15.01 -21.67 13.26
C THR A 64 -13.62 -22.30 13.34
N ALA A 65 -13.27 -22.96 14.46
CA ALA A 65 -12.02 -23.71 14.58
C ALA A 65 -12.03 -24.98 13.72
N HIS A 66 -13.17 -25.69 13.62
CA HIS A 66 -13.32 -26.87 12.75
C HIS A 66 -13.23 -26.48 11.27
N LEU A 67 -13.83 -25.34 10.87
CA LEU A 67 -13.67 -24.83 9.52
C LEU A 67 -12.22 -24.43 9.24
N HIS A 68 -11.53 -23.79 10.19
CA HIS A 68 -10.12 -23.40 10.04
C HIS A 68 -9.20 -24.61 9.99
N ILE A 69 -9.42 -25.61 10.85
CA ILE A 69 -8.67 -26.88 10.85
C ILE A 69 -8.98 -27.66 9.56
N TYR A 70 -10.23 -27.71 9.13
CA TYR A 70 -10.63 -28.36 7.87
C TYR A 70 -9.99 -27.68 6.65
N TYR A 71 -9.87 -26.36 6.65
CA TYR A 71 -9.14 -25.62 5.60
C TYR A 71 -7.61 -25.85 5.68
N TYR A 72 -7.03 -25.93 6.89
CA TYR A 72 -5.61 -26.22 7.06
C TYR A 72 -5.28 -27.68 6.77
N GLU A 73 -6.11 -28.64 7.17
CA GLU A 73 -5.93 -30.05 6.81
C GLU A 73 -6.07 -30.26 5.30
N ARG A 74 -7.07 -29.63 4.67
CA ARG A 74 -7.23 -29.71 3.22
C ARG A 74 -6.13 -28.99 2.45
N ALA A 75 -5.62 -27.88 2.95
CA ALA A 75 -4.44 -27.22 2.40
C ALA A 75 -3.17 -28.09 2.61
N GLY A 76 -3.07 -28.79 3.75
CA GLY A 76 -1.99 -29.76 4.02
C GLY A 76 -2.08 -31.00 3.14
N GLU A 77 -3.28 -31.55 2.95
CA GLU A 77 -3.51 -32.67 2.02
C GLU A 77 -3.33 -32.27 0.55
N ALA A 78 -3.77 -31.06 0.15
CA ALA A 78 -3.52 -30.52 -1.18
C ALA A 78 -2.02 -30.36 -1.45
N ALA A 79 -1.25 -29.97 -0.45
CA ALA A 79 0.22 -29.91 -0.56
C ALA A 79 0.87 -31.31 -0.63
N SER A 80 0.24 -32.34 -0.04
CA SER A 80 0.74 -33.73 -0.09
C SER A 80 0.31 -34.50 -1.34
N ILE A 81 -0.76 -34.07 -2.03
CA ILE A 81 -1.31 -34.73 -3.22
C ILE A 81 -0.90 -33.98 -4.51
N GLY A 82 -0.17 -32.86 -4.39
CA GLY A 82 0.22 -32.07 -5.57
C GLY A 82 -0.96 -31.40 -6.30
N VAL A 83 -2.08 -31.14 -5.59
CA VAL A 83 -3.22 -30.40 -6.14
C VAL A 83 -2.82 -28.95 -6.32
N VAL A 84 -2.43 -28.59 -7.52
CA VAL A 84 -2.19 -27.20 -7.93
C VAL A 84 -3.57 -26.58 -8.19
N MET A 85 -4.07 -25.79 -7.24
CA MET A 85 -5.32 -25.02 -7.46
C MET A 85 -5.00 -23.80 -8.32
N ILE A 86 -5.74 -23.63 -9.42
CA ILE A 86 -5.58 -22.47 -10.30
C ILE A 86 -6.22 -21.24 -9.64
N GLU A 87 -5.39 -20.24 -9.33
CA GLU A 87 -5.82 -18.99 -8.69
C GLU A 87 -6.10 -17.90 -9.74
N LEU A 88 -7.35 -17.45 -9.79
CA LEU A 88 -7.75 -16.32 -10.64
C LEU A 88 -7.11 -15.01 -10.18
N GLY A 89 -6.56 -14.23 -11.11
CA GLY A 89 -5.97 -12.92 -10.82
C GLY A 89 -4.57 -12.97 -10.20
N LYS A 90 -3.90 -14.13 -10.27
CA LYS A 90 -2.57 -14.35 -9.73
C LYS A 90 -1.59 -14.85 -10.79
N THR A 91 -0.33 -14.43 -10.65
CA THR A 91 0.79 -15.02 -11.38
C THR A 91 1.24 -16.27 -10.63
N GLN A 92 1.30 -17.39 -11.32
CA GLN A 92 1.59 -18.69 -10.74
C GLN A 92 2.37 -19.58 -11.72
N CYS A 93 3.09 -20.55 -11.21
CA CYS A 93 3.84 -21.53 -11.99
C CYS A 93 2.98 -22.78 -12.16
N LEU A 94 2.65 -23.13 -13.41
CA LEU A 94 1.80 -24.26 -13.75
C LEU A 94 2.51 -25.18 -14.75
N ASN A 95 2.32 -26.50 -14.61
CA ASN A 95 2.90 -27.48 -15.53
C ASN A 95 2.02 -27.66 -16.76
N ILE A 96 2.65 -27.90 -17.91
CA ILE A 96 1.96 -28.28 -19.15
C ILE A 96 1.45 -29.71 -19.00
N VAL A 97 0.12 -29.88 -19.09
CA VAL A 97 -0.52 -31.20 -19.04
C VAL A 97 -0.94 -31.70 -20.41
N LYS A 98 -1.12 -30.80 -21.38
CA LYS A 98 -1.51 -31.18 -22.75
C LYS A 98 -1.11 -30.11 -23.76
N VAL A 99 -0.55 -30.56 -24.89
CA VAL A 99 -0.28 -29.70 -26.07
C VAL A 99 -1.40 -29.90 -27.10
N THR A 100 -1.85 -28.81 -27.75
CA THR A 100 -2.89 -28.81 -28.78
C THR A 100 -2.54 -27.81 -29.91
N ASP A 101 -3.24 -27.87 -31.03
CA ASP A 101 -3.01 -26.97 -32.18
C ASP A 101 -3.28 -25.48 -31.85
N PHE A 102 -4.09 -25.19 -30.84
CA PHE A 102 -4.49 -23.83 -30.44
C PHE A 102 -3.79 -23.33 -29.19
N GLY A 103 -2.92 -24.16 -28.58
CA GLY A 103 -2.16 -23.77 -27.39
C GLY A 103 -1.87 -24.95 -26.47
N VAL A 104 -1.44 -24.65 -25.24
CA VAL A 104 -1.15 -25.65 -24.22
C VAL A 104 -2.10 -25.52 -23.04
N TYR A 105 -2.47 -26.62 -22.42
CA TYR A 105 -3.20 -26.65 -21.17
C TYR A 105 -2.21 -26.77 -20.00
N LEU A 106 -2.38 -25.89 -19.01
CA LEU A 106 -1.57 -25.79 -17.82
C LEU A 106 -2.37 -26.15 -16.57
N GLY A 107 -1.76 -26.83 -15.62
CA GLY A 107 -2.40 -27.18 -14.34
C GLY A 107 -2.33 -28.67 -14.03
N THR A 108 -3.48 -29.31 -13.81
CA THR A 108 -3.64 -30.74 -13.57
C THR A 108 -4.60 -31.37 -14.60
N GLU A 109 -4.76 -32.69 -14.58
CA GLU A 109 -5.72 -33.35 -15.46
C GLU A 109 -7.18 -32.90 -15.19
N GLU A 110 -7.49 -32.59 -13.94
CA GLU A 110 -8.83 -32.24 -13.49
C GLU A 110 -9.10 -30.73 -13.59
N ASP A 111 -8.11 -29.90 -13.20
CA ASP A 111 -8.20 -28.44 -13.23
C ASP A 111 -7.11 -27.86 -14.12
N LYS A 112 -7.50 -27.36 -15.29
CA LYS A 112 -6.57 -26.87 -16.32
C LYS A 112 -7.03 -25.61 -16.99
N VAL A 113 -6.09 -24.76 -17.33
CA VAL A 113 -6.28 -23.47 -18.01
C VAL A 113 -5.54 -23.47 -19.34
N LEU A 114 -6.16 -22.89 -20.37
CA LEU A 114 -5.54 -22.75 -21.69
C LEU A 114 -4.59 -21.56 -21.74
N LEU A 115 -3.34 -21.78 -22.18
CA LEU A 115 -2.45 -20.75 -22.67
C LEU A 115 -2.51 -20.74 -24.21
N PRO A 116 -2.95 -19.65 -24.87
CA PRO A 116 -3.07 -19.58 -26.32
C PRO A 116 -1.73 -19.76 -27.03
N LYS A 117 -1.75 -20.39 -28.21
CA LYS A 117 -0.56 -20.71 -29.01
C LYS A 117 0.38 -19.53 -29.25
N LYS A 118 -0.17 -18.32 -29.44
CA LYS A 118 0.62 -17.10 -29.67
C LYS A 118 1.53 -16.69 -28.49
N GLN A 119 1.28 -17.27 -27.31
CA GLN A 119 1.99 -16.96 -26.07
C GLN A 119 2.76 -18.15 -25.52
N VAL A 120 2.70 -19.28 -26.20
CA VAL A 120 3.47 -20.48 -25.84
C VAL A 120 4.90 -20.26 -26.32
N PRO A 121 5.92 -20.40 -25.44
CA PRO A 121 7.32 -20.40 -25.86
C PRO A 121 7.61 -21.52 -26.85
N ASP A 122 8.64 -21.34 -27.68
CA ASP A 122 9.14 -22.41 -28.55
C ASP A 122 9.72 -23.58 -27.71
N ASP A 123 9.67 -24.76 -28.25
CA ASP A 123 10.31 -25.98 -27.68
C ASP A 123 9.82 -26.41 -26.29
N VAL A 124 8.50 -26.24 -26.00
CA VAL A 124 7.90 -26.71 -24.74
C VAL A 124 7.32 -28.12 -24.89
N GLU A 125 7.47 -28.93 -23.84
CA GLU A 125 6.94 -30.29 -23.74
C GLU A 125 5.95 -30.47 -22.59
N VAL A 126 5.20 -31.56 -22.60
CA VAL A 126 4.32 -31.94 -21.48
C VAL A 126 5.19 -32.21 -20.26
N GLY A 127 4.82 -31.57 -19.13
CA GLY A 127 5.59 -31.61 -17.87
C GLY A 127 6.40 -30.35 -17.59
N ASP A 128 6.67 -29.53 -18.60
CA ASP A 128 7.38 -28.26 -18.40
C ASP A 128 6.53 -27.28 -17.58
N ALA A 129 7.21 -26.47 -16.75
CA ALA A 129 6.59 -25.48 -15.90
C ALA A 129 6.66 -24.08 -16.53
N LEU A 130 5.51 -23.42 -16.65
CA LEU A 130 5.42 -22.06 -17.16
C LEU A 130 4.86 -21.11 -16.09
N THR A 131 5.48 -19.92 -15.98
CA THR A 131 4.95 -18.82 -15.15
C THR A 131 3.92 -18.06 -15.96
N VAL A 132 2.66 -18.08 -15.51
CA VAL A 132 1.54 -17.47 -16.20
C VAL A 132 0.63 -16.71 -15.24
N PHE A 133 -0.04 -15.69 -15.74
CA PHE A 133 -1.13 -15.02 -15.04
C PHE A 133 -2.46 -15.59 -15.53
N VAL A 134 -3.39 -15.85 -14.61
CA VAL A 134 -4.70 -16.44 -14.95
C VAL A 134 -5.81 -15.41 -14.79
N TYR A 135 -6.61 -15.25 -15.82
CA TYR A 135 -7.75 -14.32 -15.86
C TYR A 135 -8.93 -14.90 -16.65
N ARG A 136 -10.01 -14.15 -16.83
CA ARG A 136 -11.13 -14.56 -17.67
C ARG A 136 -11.14 -13.82 -19.00
N ASP A 137 -11.36 -14.54 -20.08
CA ASP A 137 -11.54 -13.97 -21.42
C ASP A 137 -12.92 -13.32 -21.59
N SER A 138 -13.20 -12.80 -22.79
CA SER A 138 -14.51 -12.19 -23.12
C SER A 138 -15.68 -13.16 -23.12
N SER A 139 -15.42 -14.46 -23.20
CA SER A 139 -16.41 -15.52 -23.13
C SER A 139 -16.53 -16.11 -21.72
N ASP A 140 -15.96 -15.44 -20.73
CA ASP A 140 -15.97 -15.81 -19.31
C ASP A 140 -15.21 -17.12 -18.98
N ARG A 141 -14.36 -17.58 -19.89
CA ARG A 141 -13.54 -18.77 -19.70
C ARG A 141 -12.22 -18.41 -19.03
N LEU A 142 -11.74 -19.26 -18.12
CA LEU A 142 -10.39 -19.13 -17.57
C LEU A 142 -9.36 -19.28 -18.70
N ILE A 143 -8.42 -18.34 -18.75
CA ILE A 143 -7.33 -18.30 -19.71
C ILE A 143 -6.05 -17.87 -19.04
N ALA A 144 -4.93 -18.46 -19.46
CA ALA A 144 -3.60 -18.07 -19.00
C ALA A 144 -2.93 -17.12 -20.00
N THR A 145 -2.02 -16.29 -19.48
CA THR A 145 -1.16 -15.42 -20.29
C THR A 145 0.24 -15.37 -19.71
N THR A 146 1.26 -15.31 -20.57
CA THR A 146 2.65 -15.03 -20.20
C THR A 146 2.92 -13.54 -20.06
N ASN A 147 1.99 -12.67 -20.51
CA ASN A 147 2.08 -11.23 -20.28
C ASN A 147 1.93 -10.93 -18.80
N LYS A 148 2.82 -10.06 -18.29
CA LYS A 148 2.80 -9.65 -16.88
C LYS A 148 1.82 -8.49 -16.69
N PRO A 149 0.73 -8.64 -15.92
CA PRO A 149 -0.15 -7.52 -15.61
C PRO A 149 0.56 -6.54 -14.67
N LYS A 150 0.14 -5.28 -14.68
CA LYS A 150 0.65 -4.24 -13.78
C LYS A 150 0.19 -4.42 -12.34
N ILE A 151 -0.88 -5.21 -12.10
CA ILE A 151 -1.53 -5.43 -10.80
C ILE A 151 -2.06 -6.86 -10.69
N GLN A 152 -2.01 -7.44 -9.49
CA GLN A 152 -2.57 -8.74 -9.17
C GLN A 152 -3.69 -8.64 -8.14
N LEU A 153 -4.44 -9.73 -7.97
CA LEU A 153 -5.55 -9.80 -7.03
C LEU A 153 -5.12 -9.42 -5.60
N GLY A 154 -5.78 -8.42 -5.05
CA GLY A 154 -5.52 -7.90 -3.71
C GLY A 154 -4.43 -6.84 -3.64
N GLU A 155 -3.70 -6.56 -4.72
CA GLU A 155 -2.68 -5.52 -4.77
C GLU A 155 -3.28 -4.13 -5.02
N LEU A 156 -2.50 -3.11 -4.67
CA LEU A 156 -2.76 -1.71 -4.96
C LEU A 156 -1.79 -1.22 -6.03
N LYS A 157 -2.30 -0.51 -7.05
CA LYS A 157 -1.49 0.09 -8.10
C LYS A 157 -2.15 1.31 -8.70
N ARG A 158 -1.34 2.27 -9.15
CA ARG A 158 -1.83 3.36 -10.01
C ARG A 158 -1.96 2.84 -11.43
N LEU A 159 -3.17 2.95 -11.97
CA LEU A 159 -3.48 2.56 -13.34
C LEU A 159 -4.06 3.76 -14.10
N LYS A 160 -3.69 3.85 -15.37
CA LYS A 160 -4.15 4.91 -16.27
C LYS A 160 -5.53 4.55 -16.84
N VAL A 161 -6.42 5.52 -16.88
CA VAL A 161 -7.72 5.40 -17.55
C VAL A 161 -7.50 5.49 -19.06
N SER A 162 -7.84 4.43 -19.79
CA SER A 162 -7.78 4.37 -21.25
C SER A 162 -9.04 4.93 -21.87
N GLN A 163 -10.21 4.62 -21.31
CA GLN A 163 -11.50 5.01 -21.86
C GLN A 163 -12.58 5.06 -20.77
N ILE A 164 -13.57 5.94 -20.95
CA ILE A 164 -14.79 6.00 -20.12
C ILE A 164 -15.99 5.60 -20.98
N THR A 165 -16.84 4.74 -20.43
CA THR A 165 -18.03 4.20 -21.10
C THR A 165 -19.27 4.29 -20.23
N GLY A 166 -20.44 3.90 -20.73
CA GLY A 166 -21.68 3.91 -19.94
C GLY A 166 -21.72 2.96 -18.73
N ILE A 167 -20.76 2.04 -18.57
CA ILE A 167 -20.70 1.08 -17.45
C ILE A 167 -19.59 1.39 -16.45
N GLY A 168 -18.66 2.26 -16.78
CA GLY A 168 -17.50 2.62 -15.96
C GLY A 168 -16.30 3.03 -16.77
N ALA A 169 -15.16 3.12 -16.13
CA ALA A 169 -13.86 3.41 -16.74
C ALA A 169 -13.10 2.12 -17.04
N PHE A 170 -12.37 2.09 -18.13
CA PHE A 170 -11.42 1.03 -18.46
C PHE A 170 -10.01 1.50 -18.18
N LEU A 171 -9.22 0.64 -17.55
CA LEU A 171 -7.88 0.93 -17.06
C LEU A 171 -6.86 0.05 -17.78
N ASP A 172 -5.77 0.66 -18.23
CA ASP A 172 -4.62 -0.07 -18.76
C ASP A 172 -3.87 -0.79 -17.64
N TRP A 173 -4.01 -2.08 -17.59
CA TRP A 173 -3.34 -2.97 -16.64
C TRP A 173 -2.28 -3.88 -17.26
N GLY A 174 -1.93 -3.63 -18.54
CA GLY A 174 -0.85 -4.32 -19.25
C GLY A 174 -1.25 -5.60 -19.98
N LEU A 175 -2.55 -5.95 -20.04
CA LEU A 175 -3.07 -7.06 -20.84
C LEU A 175 -3.82 -6.54 -22.06
N GLU A 176 -4.15 -7.44 -23.02
CA GLU A 176 -4.83 -7.08 -24.27
C GLU A 176 -6.17 -6.33 -24.05
N LYS A 177 -6.87 -6.67 -22.98
CA LYS A 177 -8.14 -6.04 -22.61
C LYS A 177 -7.97 -5.24 -21.35
N ASP A 178 -8.43 -4.01 -21.39
CA ASP A 178 -8.43 -3.13 -20.26
C ASP A 178 -9.30 -3.64 -19.11
N LEU A 179 -8.90 -3.29 -17.89
CA LEU A 179 -9.59 -3.67 -16.67
C LEU A 179 -10.76 -2.72 -16.38
N LEU A 180 -11.98 -3.27 -16.23
CA LEU A 180 -13.15 -2.45 -15.90
C LEU A 180 -13.11 -1.97 -14.46
N MET A 181 -13.35 -0.67 -14.26
CA MET A 181 -13.67 -0.04 -12.97
C MET A 181 -15.12 0.49 -13.03
N PRO A 182 -16.11 -0.25 -12.50
CA PRO A 182 -17.52 0.16 -12.54
C PRO A 182 -17.75 1.50 -11.81
N TYR A 183 -18.75 2.29 -12.22
CA TYR A 183 -19.05 3.58 -11.58
C TYR A 183 -19.26 3.50 -10.06
N LYS A 184 -19.91 2.43 -9.57
CA LYS A 184 -20.12 2.19 -8.13
C LYS A 184 -18.84 1.99 -7.34
N GLU A 185 -17.74 1.64 -8.00
CA GLU A 185 -16.42 1.42 -7.40
C GLU A 185 -15.52 2.67 -7.46
N GLN A 186 -15.97 3.73 -8.11
CA GLN A 186 -15.28 5.01 -8.16
C GLN A 186 -15.66 5.86 -6.95
N THR A 187 -14.69 6.47 -6.29
CA THR A 187 -14.89 7.37 -5.13
C THR A 187 -14.86 8.84 -5.52
N THR A 188 -14.46 9.15 -6.75
CA THR A 188 -14.46 10.49 -7.36
C THR A 188 -14.75 10.37 -8.85
N HIS A 189 -15.02 11.49 -9.49
CA HIS A 189 -15.09 11.56 -10.94
C HIS A 189 -13.72 11.27 -11.56
N VAL A 190 -13.67 10.36 -12.52
CA VAL A 190 -12.43 9.99 -13.22
C VAL A 190 -12.38 10.60 -14.61
N SER A 191 -11.16 10.87 -15.08
CA SER A 191 -10.91 11.45 -16.41
C SER A 191 -10.01 10.55 -17.24
N GLU A 192 -10.26 10.47 -18.54
CA GLU A 192 -9.41 9.72 -19.46
C GLU A 192 -7.97 10.27 -19.46
N GLY A 193 -7.00 9.37 -19.56
CA GLY A 193 -5.59 9.70 -19.54
C GLY A 193 -4.99 9.92 -18.15
N SER A 194 -5.82 10.08 -17.11
CA SER A 194 -5.37 10.25 -15.71
C SER A 194 -5.11 8.91 -15.02
N GLU A 195 -4.27 8.92 -13.99
CA GLU A 195 -3.94 7.74 -13.18
C GLU A 195 -4.63 7.78 -11.83
N TYR A 196 -5.17 6.64 -11.41
CA TYR A 196 -5.84 6.48 -10.13
C TYR A 196 -5.31 5.27 -9.38
N LEU A 197 -5.19 5.40 -8.06
CA LEU A 197 -4.83 4.30 -7.16
C LEU A 197 -6.04 3.39 -7.00
N VAL A 198 -5.89 2.13 -7.41
CA VAL A 198 -6.95 1.13 -7.41
C VAL A 198 -6.47 -0.19 -6.85
N ALA A 199 -7.40 -1.02 -6.39
CA ALA A 199 -7.18 -2.42 -6.07
C ALA A 199 -7.82 -3.32 -7.11
N LEU A 200 -7.19 -4.47 -7.37
CA LEU A 200 -7.78 -5.54 -8.16
C LEU A 200 -8.62 -6.44 -7.25
N TYR A 201 -9.87 -6.68 -7.62
CA TYR A 201 -10.77 -7.55 -6.88
C TYR A 201 -11.61 -8.43 -7.80
N ILE A 202 -12.21 -9.48 -7.26
CA ILE A 202 -13.18 -10.33 -7.97
C ILE A 202 -14.57 -9.80 -7.63
N ASP A 203 -15.33 -9.46 -8.66
CA ASP A 203 -16.71 -9.00 -8.52
C ASP A 203 -17.69 -10.16 -8.24
N LYS A 204 -18.97 -9.83 -8.03
CA LYS A 204 -20.02 -10.83 -7.76
C LYS A 204 -20.27 -11.81 -8.93
N SER A 205 -19.84 -11.46 -10.13
CA SER A 205 -19.94 -12.32 -11.32
C SER A 205 -18.72 -13.23 -11.50
N GLY A 206 -17.72 -13.15 -10.60
CA GLY A 206 -16.48 -13.91 -10.68
C GLY A 206 -15.46 -13.32 -11.65
N ARG A 207 -15.60 -12.05 -12.05
CA ARG A 207 -14.67 -11.35 -12.95
C ARG A 207 -13.74 -10.45 -12.18
N LEU A 208 -12.53 -10.28 -12.71
CA LEU A 208 -11.58 -9.29 -12.22
C LEU A 208 -12.08 -7.89 -12.57
N ALA A 209 -12.04 -6.99 -11.60
CA ALA A 209 -12.42 -5.60 -11.74
C ALA A 209 -11.56 -4.71 -10.83
N ALA A 210 -11.48 -3.42 -11.15
CA ALA A 210 -10.80 -2.43 -10.32
C ALA A 210 -11.76 -1.70 -9.38
N THR A 211 -11.26 -1.31 -8.21
CA THR A 211 -11.99 -0.48 -7.24
C THR A 211 -11.10 0.62 -6.68
N MET A 212 -11.65 1.83 -6.51
CA MET A 212 -11.04 2.91 -5.74
C MET A 212 -11.37 2.82 -4.23
N ARG A 213 -12.24 1.89 -3.82
CA ARG A 213 -12.58 1.64 -2.40
C ARG A 213 -11.52 0.78 -1.74
N ILE A 214 -10.31 1.35 -1.60
CA ILE A 214 -9.08 0.62 -1.28
C ILE A 214 -8.81 0.46 0.21
N ASN A 215 -9.60 1.04 1.11
CA ASN A 215 -9.33 1.07 2.56
C ASN A 215 -9.02 -0.33 3.16
N LYS A 216 -9.68 -1.38 2.66
CA LYS A 216 -9.48 -2.76 3.16
C LYS A 216 -8.21 -3.44 2.65
N TYR A 217 -7.54 -2.84 1.66
CA TYR A 217 -6.30 -3.35 1.06
C TYR A 217 -5.07 -2.63 1.61
N LEU A 218 -5.27 -1.53 2.37
CA LEU A 218 -4.18 -0.81 3.00
C LEU A 218 -3.63 -1.58 4.18
N GLU A 219 -2.33 -1.56 4.30
CA GLU A 219 -1.59 -2.22 5.36
C GLU A 219 -1.36 -1.30 6.56
N LYS A 220 -1.05 -1.88 7.69
CA LYS A 220 -0.52 -1.17 8.84
C LYS A 220 0.97 -0.97 8.67
N SER A 221 1.48 0.19 9.06
CA SER A 221 2.92 0.44 8.96
C SER A 221 3.64 -0.07 10.21
N GLU A 222 4.66 -0.88 10.00
CA GLU A 222 5.60 -1.32 11.04
C GLU A 222 6.92 -0.53 10.98
N THR A 223 7.18 0.20 9.90
CA THR A 223 8.45 0.87 9.63
C THR A 223 8.40 2.38 9.80
N LEU A 224 7.25 3.00 9.54
CA LEU A 224 7.09 4.45 9.64
C LEU A 224 6.90 4.86 11.10
N VAL A 225 7.75 5.78 11.55
CA VAL A 225 7.74 6.31 12.90
C VAL A 225 7.30 7.77 12.93
N LYS A 226 7.07 8.30 14.13
CA LYS A 226 6.78 9.73 14.31
C LYS A 226 7.85 10.58 13.63
N ASP A 227 7.40 11.61 12.94
CA ASP A 227 8.22 12.58 12.18
C ASP A 227 8.81 12.07 10.85
N SER A 228 8.53 10.83 10.45
CA SER A 228 8.85 10.36 9.09
C SER A 228 8.15 11.25 8.06
N ALA A 229 8.91 11.77 7.08
CA ALA A 229 8.33 12.44 5.92
C ALA A 229 7.67 11.40 5.02
N VAL A 230 6.48 11.69 4.53
CA VAL A 230 5.69 10.76 3.74
C VAL A 230 4.96 11.48 2.60
N THR A 231 4.74 10.76 1.52
CA THR A 231 3.84 11.14 0.44
C THR A 231 2.62 10.24 0.49
N GLY A 232 1.44 10.78 0.28
CA GLY A 232 0.22 9.98 0.29
C GLY A 232 -0.84 10.50 -0.67
N THR A 233 -1.79 9.65 -1.01
CA THR A 233 -2.94 9.98 -1.86
C THR A 233 -4.19 10.04 -1.03
N ILE A 234 -4.98 11.10 -1.17
CA ILE A 234 -6.29 11.20 -0.53
C ILE A 234 -7.26 10.24 -1.21
N ILE A 235 -7.79 9.29 -0.45
CA ILE A 235 -8.68 8.23 -0.94
C ILE A 235 -10.14 8.41 -0.53
N GLY A 236 -10.39 9.34 0.37
CA GLY A 236 -11.75 9.67 0.83
C GLY A 236 -11.74 10.82 1.81
N ILE A 237 -12.85 11.56 1.83
CA ILE A 237 -13.07 12.67 2.77
C ILE A 237 -14.42 12.45 3.43
N THR A 238 -14.47 12.51 4.75
CA THR A 238 -15.70 12.38 5.51
C THR A 238 -16.43 13.74 5.62
N PRO A 239 -17.75 13.75 5.94
CA PRO A 239 -18.49 14.99 6.12
C PRO A 239 -17.92 15.93 7.21
N ASP A 240 -17.20 15.39 8.18
CA ASP A 240 -16.47 16.13 9.22
C ASP A 240 -15.06 16.55 8.76
N TYR A 241 -14.81 16.56 7.44
CA TYR A 241 -13.56 16.97 6.77
C TYR A 241 -12.30 16.21 7.20
N ARG A 242 -12.43 15.01 7.76
CA ARG A 242 -11.31 14.12 7.96
C ARG A 242 -10.93 13.49 6.62
N ALA A 243 -9.66 13.56 6.22
CA ALA A 243 -9.20 12.94 4.99
C ALA A 243 -8.51 11.60 5.27
N TYR A 244 -8.95 10.54 4.60
CA TYR A 244 -8.26 9.26 4.58
C TYR A 244 -7.18 9.27 3.50
N VAL A 245 -6.04 8.69 3.81
CA VAL A 245 -4.83 8.77 2.97
C VAL A 245 -4.21 7.39 2.80
N ALA A 246 -3.87 7.03 1.58
CA ALA A 246 -2.97 5.92 1.29
C ALA A 246 -1.54 6.45 1.27
N VAL A 247 -0.80 6.27 2.34
CA VAL A 247 0.61 6.68 2.44
C VAL A 247 1.48 5.69 1.67
N GLU A 248 2.35 6.21 0.79
CA GLU A 248 3.22 5.43 -0.10
C GLU A 248 2.42 4.41 -0.95
N ASP A 249 1.16 4.74 -1.27
CA ASP A 249 0.18 3.89 -1.95
C ASP A 249 -0.03 2.51 -1.26
N LYS A 250 0.28 2.40 0.02
CA LYS A 250 0.33 1.16 0.77
C LYS A 250 -0.27 1.23 2.17
N TYR A 251 0.05 2.26 2.96
CA TYR A 251 -0.26 2.30 4.38
C TYR A 251 -1.52 3.12 4.70
N ASP A 252 -2.33 2.59 5.64
CA ASP A 252 -3.57 3.24 6.11
C ASP A 252 -3.25 4.44 7.01
N ALA A 253 -3.69 5.61 6.60
CA ALA A 253 -3.47 6.85 7.30
C ALA A 253 -4.68 7.78 7.22
N PHE A 254 -4.71 8.80 8.08
CA PHE A 254 -5.66 9.90 7.99
C PHE A 254 -5.06 11.22 8.44
N ILE A 255 -5.64 12.31 7.93
CA ILE A 255 -5.37 13.68 8.33
C ILE A 255 -6.53 14.15 9.19
N PRO A 256 -6.31 14.55 10.46
CA PRO A 256 -7.34 15.13 11.29
C PRO A 256 -7.84 16.48 10.71
N MET A 257 -9.09 16.82 10.94
CA MET A 257 -9.66 18.12 10.52
C MET A 257 -8.82 19.34 10.98
N SER A 258 -8.22 19.26 12.17
CA SER A 258 -7.37 20.34 12.72
C SER A 258 -6.08 20.60 11.92
N GLU A 259 -5.73 19.69 11.03
CA GLU A 259 -4.55 19.80 10.16
C GLU A 259 -4.90 20.16 8.71
N VAL A 260 -6.20 20.21 8.38
CA VAL A 260 -6.71 20.59 7.05
C VAL A 260 -6.95 22.10 7.02
N PHE A 261 -6.14 22.83 6.26
CA PHE A 261 -6.22 24.30 6.14
C PHE A 261 -6.79 24.77 4.81
N GLU A 262 -6.67 23.92 3.79
CA GLU A 262 -7.16 24.15 2.44
C GLU A 262 -8.09 23.01 2.04
N PRO A 263 -9.06 23.25 1.13
CA PRO A 263 -9.92 22.18 0.63
C PRO A 263 -9.09 21.09 -0.03
N LEU A 264 -9.24 19.87 0.43
CA LEU A 264 -8.58 18.69 -0.13
C LEU A 264 -9.52 17.98 -1.11
N SER A 265 -8.95 17.29 -2.09
CA SER A 265 -9.70 16.54 -3.10
C SER A 265 -9.31 15.06 -3.12
N VAL A 266 -10.29 14.18 -3.36
CA VAL A 266 -10.00 12.75 -3.53
C VAL A 266 -9.16 12.54 -4.80
N GLY A 267 -8.07 11.76 -4.67
CA GLY A 267 -7.08 11.57 -5.72
C GLY A 267 -5.87 12.52 -5.64
N GLU A 268 -5.97 13.58 -4.82
CA GLU A 268 -4.88 14.53 -4.61
C GLU A 268 -3.69 13.85 -3.91
N VAL A 269 -2.48 14.17 -4.37
CA VAL A 269 -1.23 13.75 -3.72
C VAL A 269 -0.79 14.80 -2.74
N ILE A 270 -0.59 14.40 -1.50
CA ILE A 270 -0.14 15.28 -0.41
C ILE A 270 1.25 14.88 0.06
N HIS A 271 1.97 15.88 0.55
CA HIS A 271 3.23 15.69 1.26
C HIS A 271 3.05 16.11 2.71
N GLY A 272 3.47 15.25 3.62
CA GLY A 272 3.30 15.49 5.04
C GLY A 272 4.30 14.71 5.87
N ARG A 273 4.05 14.65 7.17
CA ARG A 273 4.82 13.86 8.09
C ARG A 273 3.91 13.06 9.03
N VAL A 274 4.39 11.94 9.50
CA VAL A 274 3.73 11.16 10.54
C VAL A 274 3.76 11.94 11.86
N SER A 275 2.60 12.39 12.34
CA SER A 275 2.51 13.06 13.65
C SER A 275 2.50 12.05 14.79
N ARG A 276 1.86 10.91 14.60
CA ARG A 276 1.89 9.76 15.50
C ARG A 276 1.46 8.47 14.77
N VAL A 277 1.87 7.34 15.29
CA VAL A 277 1.35 6.02 14.96
C VAL A 277 0.36 5.64 16.05
N ARG A 278 -0.84 5.18 15.67
CA ARG A 278 -1.86 4.72 16.62
C ARG A 278 -1.58 3.27 17.05
N GLU A 279 -2.20 2.85 18.14
CA GLU A 279 -2.12 1.46 18.64
C GLU A 279 -2.65 0.43 17.64
N ASP A 280 -3.64 0.82 16.81
CA ASP A 280 -4.17 -0.01 15.72
C ASP A 280 -3.27 -0.06 14.47
N GLY A 281 -2.10 0.60 14.51
CA GLY A 281 -1.12 0.67 13.42
C GLY A 281 -1.44 1.68 12.32
N LYS A 282 -2.54 2.45 12.44
CA LYS A 282 -2.86 3.52 11.49
C LYS A 282 -2.01 4.75 11.75
N LEU A 283 -1.63 5.42 10.67
CA LEU A 283 -0.82 6.63 10.73
C LEU A 283 -1.72 7.88 10.85
N VAL A 284 -1.28 8.84 11.63
CA VAL A 284 -1.87 10.19 11.67
C VAL A 284 -0.91 11.13 10.99
N ILE A 285 -1.36 11.79 9.93
CA ILE A 285 -0.53 12.68 9.13
C ILE A 285 -0.78 14.13 9.51
N SER A 286 0.29 14.91 9.59
CA SER A 286 0.28 16.37 9.71
C SER A 286 0.81 16.97 8.42
N LEU A 287 0.07 17.92 7.87
CA LEU A 287 0.50 18.72 6.71
C LEU A 287 1.38 19.90 7.13
N LYS A 288 1.41 20.21 8.43
CA LYS A 288 2.27 21.28 8.96
C LYS A 288 3.72 20.88 8.98
N GLN A 289 4.56 21.77 8.53
CA GLN A 289 5.99 21.63 8.77
C GLN A 289 6.30 21.70 10.28
N LYS A 290 7.39 21.09 10.70
CA LYS A 290 7.85 21.25 12.09
C LYS A 290 8.06 22.73 12.38
N ALA A 291 7.61 23.17 13.56
CA ALA A 291 7.67 24.58 13.95
C ALA A 291 9.10 25.18 13.83
N TYR A 292 10.16 24.37 13.98
CA TYR A 292 11.55 24.86 13.81
C TYR A 292 11.94 25.00 12.33
N ILE A 293 11.42 24.14 11.40
CA ILE A 293 11.68 24.26 9.96
C ILE A 293 10.94 25.48 9.42
N GLN A 294 9.66 25.64 9.76
CA GLN A 294 8.88 26.84 9.41
C GLN A 294 9.54 28.11 9.96
N MET A 295 10.07 28.06 11.16
CA MET A 295 10.78 29.20 11.75
C MET A 295 12.08 29.53 11.00
N ASP A 296 12.74 28.53 10.39
CA ASP A 296 13.91 28.76 9.53
C ASP A 296 13.52 29.48 8.24
N GLU A 297 12.45 29.05 7.58
CA GLU A 297 11.92 29.68 6.37
C GLU A 297 11.43 31.11 6.66
N ASP A 298 10.66 31.30 7.74
CA ASP A 298 10.22 32.60 8.20
C ASP A 298 11.39 33.55 8.47
N SER A 299 12.47 33.02 9.08
CA SER A 299 13.67 33.79 9.36
C SER A 299 14.42 34.22 8.10
N VAL A 300 14.55 33.30 7.12
CA VAL A 300 15.14 33.62 5.81
C VAL A 300 14.33 34.68 5.09
N GLN A 301 12.99 34.51 5.05
CA GLN A 301 12.09 35.47 4.41
C GLN A 301 12.22 36.90 5.00
N ILE A 302 12.27 36.99 6.34
CA ILE A 302 12.45 38.28 7.05
C ILE A 302 13.82 38.87 6.75
N TYR A 303 14.90 38.07 6.80
CA TYR A 303 16.26 38.51 6.52
C TYR A 303 16.39 39.08 5.10
N ASP A 304 15.88 38.34 4.12
CA ASP A 304 15.89 38.76 2.71
C ASP A 304 15.11 40.06 2.49
N ALA A 305 13.99 40.20 3.17
CA ALA A 305 13.21 41.45 3.08
C ALA A 305 13.95 42.65 3.69
N ILE A 306 14.68 42.45 4.79
CA ILE A 306 15.54 43.51 5.37
C ILE A 306 16.63 43.89 4.37
N VAL A 307 17.32 42.90 3.78
CA VAL A 307 18.37 43.14 2.77
C VAL A 307 17.81 43.92 1.58
N LYS A 308 16.69 43.47 1.00
CA LYS A 308 16.03 44.12 -0.14
C LYS A 308 15.58 45.55 0.14
N LYS A 309 15.26 45.88 1.38
CA LYS A 309 14.87 47.25 1.81
C LYS A 309 16.06 48.13 2.25
N GLY A 310 17.26 47.75 1.90
CA GLY A 310 18.45 48.56 2.21
C GLY A 310 18.95 48.38 3.66
N GLY A 311 18.63 47.25 4.29
CA GLY A 311 19.16 46.89 5.62
C GLY A 311 18.27 47.24 6.80
N SER A 312 17.04 47.73 6.58
CA SER A 312 16.11 48.08 7.65
C SER A 312 14.64 47.79 7.29
N LEU A 313 13.88 47.30 8.28
CA LEU A 313 12.41 47.31 8.26
C LEU A 313 11.91 48.47 9.11
N GLY A 314 10.99 49.30 8.59
CA GLY A 314 10.43 50.45 9.30
C GLY A 314 9.45 50.09 10.43
N PHE A 315 9.57 48.92 11.04
CA PHE A 315 8.75 48.46 12.18
C PHE A 315 9.50 47.39 12.97
N THR A 316 9.06 47.14 14.20
CA THR A 316 9.65 46.16 15.12
C THR A 316 8.79 44.91 15.25
N ASP A 317 9.23 43.99 16.11
CA ASP A 317 8.47 42.78 16.51
C ASP A 317 7.15 43.09 17.23
N LYS A 318 6.93 44.37 17.63
CA LYS A 318 5.70 44.87 18.23
C LYS A 318 4.66 45.40 17.22
N ALA A 319 4.98 45.41 15.93
CA ALA A 319 4.10 45.87 14.87
C ALA A 319 2.71 45.24 14.88
N ASP A 320 1.76 45.95 14.28
CA ASP A 320 0.39 45.46 14.14
C ASP A 320 0.33 44.17 13.36
N PRO A 321 -0.50 43.17 13.77
CA PRO A 321 -0.65 41.91 13.04
C PRO A 321 -1.01 42.08 11.55
N GLU A 322 -1.76 43.12 11.18
CA GLU A 322 -2.15 43.42 9.81
C GLU A 322 -0.94 43.82 8.94
N ILE A 323 -0.04 44.63 9.52
CA ILE A 323 1.22 45.02 8.85
C ILE A 323 2.07 43.81 8.60
N ILE A 324 2.22 42.94 9.60
CA ILE A 324 3.02 41.71 9.48
C ILE A 324 2.42 40.79 8.43
N LYS A 325 1.10 40.58 8.47
CA LYS A 325 0.38 39.76 7.51
C LYS A 325 0.52 40.28 6.07
N LYS A 326 0.41 41.60 5.90
CA LYS A 326 0.53 42.26 4.59
C LYS A 326 1.94 42.11 3.98
N HIS A 327 2.99 42.20 4.82
CA HIS A 327 4.37 42.16 4.34
C HIS A 327 4.95 40.75 4.22
N PHE A 328 4.54 39.80 5.04
CA PHE A 328 5.16 38.51 5.18
C PHE A 328 4.20 37.33 5.09
N ASN A 329 2.90 37.59 5.04
CA ASN A 329 1.84 36.57 5.07
C ASN A 329 1.96 35.58 6.24
N MET A 330 2.46 36.05 7.39
CA MET A 330 2.64 35.23 8.59
C MET A 330 1.92 35.82 9.80
N SER A 331 1.72 35.01 10.84
CA SER A 331 1.11 35.47 12.10
C SER A 331 2.14 36.28 12.91
N LYS A 332 1.65 37.17 13.79
CA LYS A 332 2.50 37.95 14.72
C LYS A 332 3.38 37.05 15.59
N ASN A 333 2.88 35.89 16.00
CA ASN A 333 3.67 34.94 16.80
C ASN A 333 4.77 34.25 15.99
N ALA A 334 4.52 33.94 14.70
CA ALA A 334 5.54 33.41 13.79
C ALA A 334 6.62 34.45 13.54
N PHE A 335 6.22 35.69 13.23
CA PHE A 335 7.14 36.83 13.04
C PHE A 335 8.04 37.05 14.26
N LYS A 336 7.47 37.11 15.47
CA LYS A 336 8.25 37.27 16.71
C LYS A 336 9.28 36.13 16.91
N ARG A 337 8.88 34.89 16.64
CA ARG A 337 9.81 33.75 16.78
C ARG A 337 10.96 33.84 15.79
N ALA A 338 10.67 34.16 14.53
CA ALA A 338 11.68 34.31 13.47
C ALA A 338 12.63 35.48 13.73
N VAL A 339 12.10 36.64 14.13
CA VAL A 339 12.93 37.80 14.56
C VAL A 339 13.80 37.45 15.76
N GLY A 340 13.24 36.80 16.78
CA GLY A 340 13.99 36.35 17.96
C GLY A 340 15.12 35.39 17.60
N ARG A 341 14.97 34.54 16.61
CA ARG A 341 16.00 33.66 16.08
C ARG A 341 17.11 34.45 15.40
N LEU A 342 16.77 35.34 14.46
CA LEU A 342 17.74 36.20 13.76
C LEU A 342 18.55 37.07 14.72
N LEU A 343 17.90 37.56 15.79
CA LEU A 343 18.55 38.30 16.87
C LEU A 343 19.56 37.42 17.64
N LYS A 344 19.15 36.17 17.97
CA LYS A 344 20.01 35.20 18.65
C LYS A 344 21.22 34.79 17.79
N GLU A 345 21.01 34.70 16.47
CA GLU A 345 22.07 34.42 15.49
C GLU A 345 22.97 35.64 15.22
N GLY A 346 22.68 36.78 15.82
CA GLY A 346 23.43 38.00 15.66
C GLY A 346 23.35 38.64 14.28
N LYS A 347 22.35 38.29 13.47
CA LYS A 347 22.18 38.79 12.10
C LYS A 347 21.43 40.13 12.02
N ILE A 348 20.66 40.43 13.05
CA ILE A 348 19.86 41.68 13.15
C ILE A 348 19.94 42.28 14.52
N GLU A 349 19.55 43.58 14.61
CA GLU A 349 19.32 44.31 15.86
C GLU A 349 17.91 44.96 15.81
N ILE A 350 17.29 45.07 16.99
CA ILE A 350 15.99 45.74 17.14
C ILE A 350 16.26 47.10 17.76
N THR A 351 15.95 48.14 17.03
CA THR A 351 15.97 49.53 17.52
C THR A 351 14.62 49.92 18.09
N GLN A 352 14.47 51.19 18.52
CA GLN A 352 13.14 51.67 19.03
C GLN A 352 12.01 51.49 18.01
N ASP A 353 12.29 51.74 16.72
CA ASP A 353 11.23 51.82 15.70
C ASP A 353 11.50 50.90 14.49
N SER A 354 12.55 50.14 14.47
CA SER A 354 12.94 49.33 13.30
C SER A 354 13.73 48.07 13.65
N ILE A 355 13.78 47.13 12.74
CA ILE A 355 14.67 45.98 12.74
C ILE A 355 15.74 46.25 11.68
N VAL A 356 17.01 46.22 12.06
CA VAL A 356 18.15 46.53 11.17
C VAL A 356 19.14 45.36 11.08
N LEU A 357 19.85 45.27 9.96
CA LEU A 357 20.97 44.34 9.84
C LEU A 357 22.08 44.72 10.80
N LYS A 358 22.63 43.74 11.50
CA LYS A 358 23.84 43.92 12.27
C LYS A 358 25.03 43.92 11.30
N LYS A 359 25.83 44.98 11.39
CA LYS A 359 27.08 45.10 10.61
C LYS A 359 28.15 44.16 11.13
#